data_5188a88db0c430f7032192da320db38e
#
_entry.id   5188a88db0c430f7032192da320db38e
#
_cell.length_a   1.000
_cell.length_b   1.000
_cell.length_c   1.000
_cell.angle_alpha   90.00
_cell.angle_beta   90.00
_cell.angle_gamma   90.00
#
_symmetry.space_group_name_H-M   'P 1'
#
loop_
_entity.id
_entity.type
_entity.pdbx_description
1 polymer ?
#
loop_
_entity_poly.entity_id
_entity_poly.type
_entity_poly.pdbx_seq_one_letter_code
_entity_poly.pdbx_strand_id
1 'polypeptide(L)'
;MQARSLTPAGDAGHSAWPTKPNVVLWLVDDQGWGNAGLHNENVLTPQMDRLAHEEGVVLMRHYTYPWCAPSRSALMTGIMPHLGLQTDQQRIPQSVVMLPQVMKAAGYSTHHIGKWHLGMLRTWQYPSSRGFDTSVGYMNGGEDYVTQRVGAGDHDDWACDGIDFLENATPALGRNGTFSTQWIHSELSRTIQNGKAPLFLFVALQAMHSPSPGPEQLAGGIGKYAAAGISDERFAQSNTLITMADGLLAHAAGLLREQHMWDNTLLIHLSDNGGQVTDPTGTAYHGPPPGAPWPSQGNNWPLRGMKRSFFEGGVRVPAFVTGGALPSTMRGKRLSGYIHLADWFLTIAELAGSDQVPSRHGSMSMVGFLDGTSGSPRKGIVLGAGETGSTCNNNEAVIHGSWKLINGSIPCEWATWQAPLFPNVSASTSTDSRQEQDTKAARYRAKPGQCVEKETLFLFNIEDDPTEQVNLAETHPDEVALMLTRLAQARADAETDPFERNHDHAVHDRASLCAAYRDAHGGFLGPYMDDVMVEEVTRVEASRVRDPDPLAFAAPDTYTDEC
;
A
#
# COMPACT_ATOMS: atom_id res chain seq x y z
N MET A 1 12.80 3.30 -28.37
CA MET A 1 12.19 2.34 -27.41
C MET A 1 11.68 1.16 -28.22
N GLN A 2 12.34 0.02 -28.15
CA GLN A 2 11.89 -1.17 -28.89
C GLN A 2 11.00 -2.01 -27.97
N ALA A 3 9.76 -2.20 -28.36
CA ALA A 3 8.87 -3.17 -27.75
C ALA A 3 9.46 -4.58 -27.97
N ARG A 4 9.73 -5.31 -26.90
CA ARG A 4 9.99 -6.75 -27.01
C ARG A 4 8.64 -7.43 -27.20
N SER A 5 8.43 -8.04 -28.36
CA SER A 5 7.33 -8.97 -28.55
C SER A 5 7.59 -10.17 -27.65
N LEU A 6 6.64 -10.47 -26.78
CA LEU A 6 6.57 -11.75 -26.10
C LEU A 6 6.31 -12.78 -27.21
N THR A 7 7.32 -13.56 -27.60
CA THR A 7 7.13 -14.69 -28.50
C THR A 7 6.20 -15.68 -27.80
N PRO A 8 5.10 -16.12 -28.40
CA PRO A 8 4.30 -17.19 -27.83
C PRO A 8 5.18 -18.44 -27.76
N ALA A 9 5.34 -18.99 -26.57
CA ALA A 9 5.95 -20.29 -26.36
C ALA A 9 5.17 -21.33 -27.18
N GLY A 10 5.88 -22.09 -27.98
CA GLY A 10 5.30 -23.10 -28.84
C GLY A 10 4.61 -24.21 -28.05
N ASP A 11 3.60 -24.78 -28.71
CA ASP A 11 2.70 -25.86 -28.34
C ASP A 11 1.62 -25.56 -27.31
N ALA A 12 0.39 -25.55 -27.83
CA ALA A 12 -0.86 -25.34 -27.12
C ALA A 12 -1.20 -26.51 -26.17
N GLY A 13 -0.46 -26.61 -25.06
CA GLY A 13 -1.03 -27.08 -23.81
C GLY A 13 -2.06 -26.05 -23.38
N HIS A 14 -3.31 -26.45 -23.12
CA HIS A 14 -4.37 -25.56 -22.69
C HIS A 14 -3.88 -24.73 -21.51
N SER A 15 -3.81 -23.41 -21.66
CA SER A 15 -3.52 -22.49 -20.56
C SER A 15 -4.45 -22.83 -19.40
N ALA A 16 -3.91 -23.01 -18.21
CA ALA A 16 -4.69 -23.27 -17.00
C ALA A 16 -5.64 -22.08 -16.66
N TRP A 17 -5.40 -20.94 -17.30
CA TRP A 17 -6.14 -19.69 -17.10
C TRP A 17 -7.19 -19.47 -18.21
N PRO A 18 -8.37 -18.95 -17.87
CA PRO A 18 -9.34 -18.53 -18.87
C PRO A 18 -8.83 -17.31 -19.65
N THR A 19 -9.36 -17.11 -20.83
CA THR A 19 -9.04 -15.96 -21.68
C THR A 19 -9.61 -14.68 -21.08
N LYS A 20 -8.77 -13.67 -20.85
CA LYS A 20 -9.15 -12.34 -20.35
C LYS A 20 -10.07 -12.40 -19.12
N PRO A 21 -9.61 -12.94 -17.99
CA PRO A 21 -10.43 -12.95 -16.78
C PRO A 21 -10.78 -11.54 -16.32
N ASN A 22 -11.94 -11.36 -15.70
CA ASN A 22 -12.16 -10.15 -14.91
C ASN A 22 -11.11 -10.10 -13.80
N VAL A 23 -10.58 -8.93 -13.53
CA VAL A 23 -9.57 -8.72 -12.49
C VAL A 23 -10.12 -7.77 -11.45
N VAL A 24 -10.25 -8.24 -10.22
CA VAL A 24 -10.57 -7.40 -9.06
C VAL A 24 -9.32 -7.29 -8.20
N LEU A 25 -8.74 -6.10 -8.18
CA LEU A 25 -7.58 -5.77 -7.38
C LEU A 25 -8.07 -5.11 -6.09
N TRP A 26 -7.98 -5.84 -4.98
CA TRP A 26 -8.49 -5.46 -3.67
C TRP A 26 -7.34 -5.08 -2.75
N LEU A 27 -7.15 -3.79 -2.52
CA LEU A 27 -6.04 -3.25 -1.73
C LEU A 27 -6.56 -2.67 -0.43
N VAL A 28 -6.07 -3.18 0.69
CA VAL A 28 -6.36 -2.68 2.04
C VAL A 28 -5.20 -1.79 2.49
N ASP A 29 -5.49 -0.65 3.10
CA ASP A 29 -4.50 0.31 3.57
C ASP A 29 -4.03 -0.06 4.98
N ASP A 30 -2.72 -0.09 5.20
CA ASP A 30 -2.10 -0.37 6.51
C ASP A 30 -2.51 -1.71 7.17
N GLN A 31 -2.91 -2.74 6.40
CA GLN A 31 -3.24 -4.03 6.97
C GLN A 31 -1.99 -4.79 7.39
N GLY A 32 -1.74 -4.87 8.68
CA GLY A 32 -0.64 -5.67 9.24
C GLY A 32 -0.87 -7.17 9.12
N TRP A 33 0.21 -7.94 9.24
CA TRP A 33 0.19 -9.41 9.18
C TRP A 33 -0.81 -10.02 10.15
N GLY A 34 -0.86 -9.54 11.38
CA GLY A 34 -1.75 -10.00 12.43
C GLY A 34 -3.18 -9.41 12.41
N ASN A 35 -3.50 -8.56 11.41
CA ASN A 35 -4.85 -8.05 11.17
C ASN A 35 -5.65 -8.90 10.17
N ALA A 36 -5.25 -10.11 9.89
CA ALA A 36 -5.96 -11.03 9.01
C ALA A 36 -6.24 -12.34 9.74
N GLY A 37 -7.44 -12.87 9.66
CA GLY A 37 -7.81 -14.19 10.17
C GLY A 37 -6.91 -15.30 9.64
N LEU A 38 -6.37 -15.12 8.42
CA LEU A 38 -5.35 -15.98 7.81
C LEU A 38 -4.13 -16.25 8.69
N HIS A 39 -3.81 -15.33 9.58
CA HIS A 39 -2.62 -15.33 10.44
C HIS A 39 -2.92 -15.18 11.92
N ASN A 40 -4.16 -14.82 12.27
CA ASN A 40 -4.62 -14.61 13.65
C ASN A 40 -6.11 -14.98 13.75
N GLU A 41 -6.38 -16.18 14.28
CA GLU A 41 -7.73 -16.76 14.40
C GLU A 41 -8.72 -15.90 15.22
N ASN A 42 -8.22 -14.93 15.97
CA ASN A 42 -9.05 -14.03 16.77
C ASN A 42 -9.54 -12.81 15.97
N VAL A 43 -9.04 -12.58 14.77
CA VAL A 43 -9.51 -11.53 13.89
C VAL A 43 -10.69 -12.03 13.06
N LEU A 44 -11.83 -11.35 13.15
CA LEU A 44 -13.07 -11.78 12.53
C LEU A 44 -13.12 -11.36 11.04
N THR A 45 -12.48 -12.18 10.20
CA THR A 45 -12.49 -12.02 8.73
C THR A 45 -12.96 -13.32 8.03
N PRO A 46 -14.15 -13.84 8.37
CA PRO A 46 -14.57 -15.17 7.91
C PRO A 46 -14.70 -15.30 6.38
N GLN A 47 -14.98 -14.22 5.67
CA GLN A 47 -15.07 -14.26 4.21
C GLN A 47 -13.70 -14.25 3.55
N MET A 48 -12.76 -13.41 4.03
CA MET A 48 -11.37 -13.45 3.57
C MET A 48 -10.77 -14.84 3.81
N ASP A 49 -10.99 -15.41 5.01
CA ASP A 49 -10.46 -16.70 5.40
C ASP A 49 -11.01 -17.82 4.50
N ARG A 50 -12.33 -17.83 4.27
CA ARG A 50 -12.97 -18.79 3.38
C ARG A 50 -12.48 -18.65 1.93
N LEU A 51 -12.47 -17.43 1.41
CA LEU A 51 -12.02 -17.16 0.04
C LEU A 51 -10.55 -17.53 -0.16
N ALA A 52 -9.70 -17.33 0.84
CA ALA A 52 -8.28 -17.65 0.77
C ALA A 52 -8.00 -19.16 0.93
N HIS A 53 -8.67 -19.81 1.91
CA HIS A 53 -8.34 -21.19 2.27
C HIS A 53 -9.12 -22.25 1.48
N GLU A 54 -10.35 -21.94 1.04
CA GLU A 54 -11.20 -22.91 0.35
C GLU A 54 -11.24 -22.68 -1.16
N GLU A 55 -11.31 -21.41 -1.58
CA GLU A 55 -11.47 -21.04 -2.99
C GLU A 55 -10.20 -20.44 -3.61
N GLY A 56 -9.18 -20.14 -2.79
CA GLY A 56 -8.01 -19.37 -3.18
C GLY A 56 -6.68 -20.03 -2.89
N VAL A 57 -5.63 -19.24 -3.02
CA VAL A 57 -4.24 -19.57 -2.68
C VAL A 57 -3.65 -18.46 -1.83
N VAL A 58 -3.07 -18.82 -0.68
CA VAL A 58 -2.42 -17.86 0.24
C VAL A 58 -0.98 -17.65 -0.17
N LEU A 59 -0.55 -16.39 -0.25
CA LEU A 59 0.80 -15.98 -0.62
C LEU A 59 1.60 -15.66 0.65
N MET A 60 2.47 -16.58 1.07
CA MET A 60 3.17 -16.51 2.35
C MET A 60 4.33 -15.52 2.38
N ARG A 61 4.85 -15.12 1.21
CA ARG A 61 5.99 -14.20 1.06
C ARG A 61 5.67 -13.13 0.01
N HIS A 62 4.59 -12.37 0.28
CA HIS A 62 4.21 -11.20 -0.49
C HIS A 62 4.80 -9.95 0.18
N TYR A 63 5.55 -9.16 -0.60
CA TYR A 63 6.29 -8.00 -0.11
C TYR A 63 5.85 -6.72 -0.80
N THR A 64 5.92 -5.63 -0.04
CA THR A 64 5.61 -4.28 -0.45
C THR A 64 6.78 -3.36 -0.11
N TYR A 65 6.66 -2.08 -0.42
CA TYR A 65 7.47 -1.04 0.20
C TYR A 65 6.87 -0.70 1.58
N PRO A 66 7.63 -0.22 2.56
CA PRO A 66 7.09 0.07 3.90
C PRO A 66 6.20 1.32 3.96
N TRP A 67 5.70 1.78 2.81
CA TRP A 67 5.00 3.04 2.62
C TRP A 67 3.93 2.96 1.54
N CYS A 68 2.78 3.69 1.73
CA CYS A 68 1.62 3.63 0.82
C CYS A 68 1.95 4.05 -0.61
N ALA A 69 2.41 5.30 -0.81
CA ALA A 69 2.56 5.86 -2.15
C ALA A 69 3.58 5.12 -3.03
N PRO A 70 4.80 4.77 -2.57
CA PRO A 70 5.72 3.94 -3.33
C PRO A 70 5.18 2.55 -3.66
N SER A 71 4.46 1.92 -2.73
CA SER A 71 3.82 0.62 -2.96
C SER A 71 2.74 0.72 -4.03
N ARG A 72 1.86 1.71 -3.94
CA ARG A 72 0.81 1.95 -4.93
C ARG A 72 1.39 2.30 -6.29
N SER A 73 2.47 3.09 -6.31
CA SER A 73 3.24 3.37 -7.51
C SER A 73 3.79 2.09 -8.16
N ALA A 74 4.42 1.23 -7.38
CA ALA A 74 4.94 -0.05 -7.86
C ALA A 74 3.85 -0.96 -8.42
N LEU A 75 2.68 -1.03 -7.75
CA LEU A 75 1.52 -1.79 -8.21
C LEU A 75 1.00 -1.28 -9.56
N MET A 76 0.86 0.04 -9.70
CA MET A 76 0.28 0.65 -10.90
C MET A 76 1.24 0.78 -12.06
N THR A 77 2.56 0.80 -11.82
CA THR A 77 3.56 1.00 -12.87
C THR A 77 4.40 -0.23 -13.20
N GLY A 78 4.49 -1.20 -12.28
CA GLY A 78 5.42 -2.33 -12.38
C GLY A 78 6.89 -1.93 -12.18
N ILE A 79 7.16 -0.73 -11.70
CA ILE A 79 8.52 -0.24 -11.44
C ILE A 79 8.82 -0.45 -9.96
N MET A 80 9.98 -1.04 -9.67
CA MET A 80 10.40 -1.25 -8.28
C MET A 80 10.68 0.10 -7.60
N PRO A 81 10.26 0.28 -6.33
CA PRO A 81 10.34 1.59 -5.66
C PRO A 81 11.75 2.20 -5.64
N HIS A 82 12.80 1.41 -5.44
CA HIS A 82 14.19 1.89 -5.41
C HIS A 82 14.66 2.54 -6.73
N LEU A 83 13.91 2.40 -7.82
CA LEU A 83 14.21 3.01 -9.11
C LEU A 83 13.59 4.41 -9.28
N GLY A 84 13.54 5.21 -8.20
CA GLY A 84 13.13 6.62 -8.26
C GLY A 84 11.70 6.91 -7.81
N LEU A 85 10.94 5.91 -7.35
CA LEU A 85 9.54 6.06 -6.91
C LEU A 85 9.41 5.75 -5.39
N GLN A 86 10.31 6.31 -4.57
CA GLN A 86 10.39 6.03 -3.13
C GLN A 86 9.82 7.15 -2.23
N THR A 87 9.30 8.22 -2.79
CA THR A 87 8.83 9.38 -2.01
C THR A 87 7.34 9.28 -1.67
N ASP A 88 6.92 9.92 -0.59
CA ASP A 88 5.50 10.01 -0.19
C ASP A 88 4.65 10.80 -1.17
N GLN A 89 5.25 11.72 -1.90
CA GLN A 89 4.58 12.57 -2.88
C GLN A 89 4.75 11.99 -4.28
N GLN A 90 4.11 10.86 -4.55
CA GLN A 90 4.23 10.21 -5.84
C GLN A 90 3.55 11.03 -6.94
N ARG A 91 4.38 11.53 -7.84
CA ARG A 91 3.94 12.19 -9.08
C ARG A 91 4.46 11.37 -10.23
N ILE A 92 3.75 10.29 -10.53
CA ILE A 92 4.15 9.39 -11.62
C ILE A 92 4.14 10.19 -12.92
N PRO A 93 5.28 10.33 -13.63
CA PRO A 93 5.35 11.11 -14.86
C PRO A 93 4.27 10.68 -15.86
N GLN A 94 3.73 11.64 -16.61
CA GLN A 94 2.69 11.37 -17.61
C GLN A 94 3.14 10.38 -18.69
N SER A 95 4.45 10.33 -18.98
CA SER A 95 5.06 9.40 -19.92
C SER A 95 5.08 7.94 -19.44
N VAL A 96 4.90 7.69 -18.13
CA VAL A 96 4.87 6.35 -17.56
C VAL A 96 3.48 5.75 -17.76
N VAL A 97 3.39 4.70 -18.56
CA VAL A 97 2.13 3.96 -18.75
C VAL A 97 1.78 3.18 -17.48
N MET A 98 0.56 3.32 -17.00
CA MET A 98 0.05 2.65 -15.79
C MET A 98 -0.82 1.44 -16.13
N LEU A 99 -0.97 0.53 -15.18
CA LEU A 99 -1.76 -0.70 -15.34
C LEU A 99 -3.17 -0.48 -15.89
N PRO A 100 -3.97 0.49 -15.41
CA PRO A 100 -5.30 0.70 -15.99
C PRO A 100 -5.27 1.14 -17.45
N GLN A 101 -4.23 1.83 -17.90
CA GLN A 101 -4.05 2.17 -19.33
C GLN A 101 -3.78 0.91 -20.17
N VAL A 102 -2.98 -0.03 -19.64
CA VAL A 102 -2.74 -1.33 -20.27
C VAL A 102 -4.03 -2.14 -20.35
N MET A 103 -4.80 -2.21 -19.26
CA MET A 103 -6.06 -2.93 -19.20
C MET A 103 -7.11 -2.33 -20.16
N LYS A 104 -7.21 -1.01 -20.21
CA LYS A 104 -8.10 -0.32 -21.14
C LYS A 104 -7.72 -0.60 -22.59
N ALA A 105 -6.43 -0.57 -22.93
CA ALA A 105 -5.93 -0.92 -24.27
C ALA A 105 -6.21 -2.40 -24.61
N ALA A 106 -6.22 -3.30 -23.63
CA ALA A 106 -6.61 -4.70 -23.78
C ALA A 106 -8.14 -4.90 -23.89
N GLY A 107 -8.95 -3.84 -23.82
CA GLY A 107 -10.40 -3.86 -24.01
C GLY A 107 -11.22 -4.11 -22.74
N TYR A 108 -10.63 -3.89 -21.56
CA TYR A 108 -11.35 -3.97 -20.29
C TYR A 108 -12.16 -2.70 -20.02
N SER A 109 -13.30 -2.83 -19.37
CA SER A 109 -13.91 -1.74 -18.63
C SER A 109 -13.14 -1.54 -17.32
N THR A 110 -12.78 -0.30 -17.01
CA THR A 110 -11.78 0.00 -15.97
C THR A 110 -12.36 0.94 -14.92
N HIS A 111 -12.35 0.51 -13.65
CA HIS A 111 -13.03 1.25 -12.58
C HIS A 111 -12.14 1.33 -11.32
N HIS A 112 -12.15 2.51 -10.67
CA HIS A 112 -11.46 2.78 -9.42
C HIS A 112 -12.44 3.21 -8.33
N ILE A 113 -12.29 2.63 -7.14
CA ILE A 113 -13.07 2.96 -5.95
C ILE A 113 -12.10 3.10 -4.76
N GLY A 114 -12.05 4.28 -4.14
CA GLY A 114 -11.30 4.51 -2.90
C GLY A 114 -10.06 5.40 -3.04
N LYS A 115 -9.00 5.06 -2.30
CA LYS A 115 -7.76 5.83 -2.21
C LYS A 115 -6.93 5.73 -3.49
N TRP A 116 -6.48 6.90 -3.99
CA TRP A 116 -5.54 6.96 -5.11
C TRP A 116 -4.09 7.08 -4.65
N HIS A 117 -3.72 8.20 -4.05
CA HIS A 117 -2.41 8.52 -3.49
C HIS A 117 -1.24 8.44 -4.51
N LEU A 118 -1.48 8.85 -5.76
CA LEU A 118 -0.50 8.84 -6.86
C LEU A 118 -0.46 10.16 -7.63
N GLY A 119 -0.73 11.26 -6.91
CA GLY A 119 -0.70 12.62 -7.44
C GLY A 119 -2.09 13.21 -7.63
N MET A 120 -2.20 14.53 -7.45
CA MET A 120 -3.47 15.24 -7.39
C MET A 120 -3.39 16.72 -7.76
N LEU A 121 -2.19 17.26 -7.96
CA LEU A 121 -2.02 18.68 -8.23
C LEU A 121 -2.56 19.11 -9.60
N ARG A 122 -2.63 18.15 -10.54
CA ARG A 122 -3.05 18.36 -11.92
C ARG A 122 -4.01 17.28 -12.37
N THR A 123 -4.94 17.64 -13.23
CA THR A 123 -5.97 16.72 -13.76
C THR A 123 -5.37 15.48 -14.43
N TRP A 124 -4.22 15.57 -15.09
CA TRP A 124 -3.59 14.42 -15.73
C TRP A 124 -3.06 13.37 -14.74
N GLN A 125 -2.96 13.67 -13.44
CA GLN A 125 -2.54 12.75 -12.41
C GLN A 125 -3.70 11.87 -11.90
N TYR A 126 -4.94 12.26 -12.18
CA TYR A 126 -6.12 11.61 -11.63
C TYR A 126 -6.41 10.26 -12.28
N PRO A 127 -7.09 9.33 -11.57
CA PRO A 127 -7.40 8.00 -12.09
C PRO A 127 -8.07 8.01 -13.45
N SER A 128 -9.04 8.91 -13.67
CA SER A 128 -9.77 9.06 -14.94
C SER A 128 -8.85 9.43 -16.11
N SER A 129 -7.79 10.21 -15.86
CA SER A 129 -6.77 10.56 -16.86
C SER A 129 -5.70 9.49 -17.02
N ARG A 130 -5.63 8.56 -16.08
CA ARG A 130 -4.62 7.48 -16.03
C ARG A 130 -5.19 6.11 -16.41
N GLY A 131 -6.30 6.07 -17.14
CA GLY A 131 -6.82 4.88 -17.79
C GLY A 131 -8.08 4.28 -17.18
N PHE A 132 -8.62 4.83 -16.10
CA PHE A 132 -9.92 4.39 -15.57
C PHE A 132 -11.07 5.06 -16.30
N ASP A 133 -12.11 4.29 -16.64
CA ASP A 133 -13.37 4.79 -17.21
C ASP A 133 -14.20 5.53 -16.17
N THR A 134 -14.18 5.03 -14.92
CA THR A 134 -14.79 5.73 -13.77
C THR A 134 -13.90 5.67 -12.54
N SER A 135 -13.99 6.70 -11.72
CA SER A 135 -13.25 6.80 -10.47
C SER A 135 -14.10 7.49 -9.42
N VAL A 136 -14.22 6.91 -8.23
CA VAL A 136 -14.85 7.54 -7.06
C VAL A 136 -13.96 7.32 -5.85
N GLY A 137 -13.58 8.40 -5.17
CA GLY A 137 -12.74 8.31 -3.99
C GLY A 137 -11.92 9.56 -3.73
N TYR A 138 -10.80 9.40 -3.04
CA TYR A 138 -9.94 10.49 -2.60
C TYR A 138 -8.52 10.34 -3.15
N MET A 139 -7.84 11.49 -3.25
CA MET A 139 -6.56 11.58 -3.97
C MET A 139 -5.36 11.55 -3.03
N ASN A 140 -5.54 11.85 -1.75
CA ASN A 140 -4.49 11.98 -0.75
C ASN A 140 -4.17 10.66 -0.02
N GLY A 141 -3.20 10.72 0.91
CA GLY A 141 -2.74 9.60 1.73
C GLY A 141 -3.76 9.10 2.75
N GLY A 142 -4.63 9.97 3.24
CA GLY A 142 -5.70 9.63 4.20
C GLY A 142 -6.73 10.75 4.30
N GLU A 143 -7.91 10.42 4.79
CA GLU A 143 -8.99 11.36 5.04
C GLU A 143 -9.81 10.93 6.26
N ASP A 144 -10.65 11.81 6.79
CA ASP A 144 -11.63 11.43 7.80
C ASP A 144 -12.72 10.53 7.19
N TYR A 145 -13.03 9.43 7.85
CA TYR A 145 -13.92 8.38 7.34
C TYR A 145 -15.36 8.82 7.08
N VAL A 146 -15.80 9.94 7.67
CA VAL A 146 -17.18 10.42 7.57
C VAL A 146 -17.26 11.71 6.79
N THR A 147 -16.43 12.68 7.13
CA THR A 147 -16.48 14.02 6.52
C THR A 147 -15.67 14.11 5.23
N GLN A 148 -14.80 13.11 4.95
CA GLN A 148 -13.86 13.09 3.84
C GLN A 148 -12.94 14.32 3.82
N ARG A 149 -12.66 14.87 5.01
CA ARG A 149 -11.75 16.02 5.13
C ARG A 149 -10.32 15.57 5.39
N VAL A 150 -9.40 16.34 4.86
CA VAL A 150 -7.96 16.28 5.18
C VAL A 150 -7.54 17.59 5.81
N GLY A 151 -6.56 17.55 6.72
CA GLY A 151 -5.99 18.72 7.38
C GLY A 151 -4.86 19.36 6.55
N ALA A 152 -4.64 20.66 6.74
CA ALA A 152 -3.48 21.33 6.18
C ALA A 152 -2.19 20.81 6.83
N GLY A 153 -1.19 20.43 6.02
CA GLY A 153 0.09 19.93 6.51
C GLY A 153 0.10 18.47 6.95
N ASP A 154 -1.02 17.75 6.87
CA ASP A 154 -1.03 16.30 6.99
C ASP A 154 -0.46 15.69 5.70
N HIS A 155 0.78 15.25 5.76
CA HIS A 155 1.47 14.44 4.77
C HIS A 155 0.99 14.62 3.32
N ASP A 156 1.81 15.02 2.40
CA ASP A 156 1.57 15.05 0.96
C ASP A 156 1.36 16.45 0.32
N ASP A 157 0.73 16.46 -0.82
CA ASP A 157 0.62 17.64 -1.69
C ASP A 157 -0.38 18.70 -1.20
N TRP A 158 -1.08 18.46 -0.06
CA TRP A 158 -2.06 19.42 0.44
C TRP A 158 -1.43 20.63 1.11
N ALA A 159 -1.57 21.73 0.45
CA ALA A 159 -1.16 23.02 0.99
C ALA A 159 -2.25 23.66 1.86
N CYS A 160 -3.46 23.12 1.88
CA CYS A 160 -4.60 23.62 2.66
C CYS A 160 -5.53 22.49 3.10
N ASP A 161 -6.38 22.74 4.09
CA ASP A 161 -7.43 21.83 4.53
C ASP A 161 -8.62 21.83 3.55
N GLY A 162 -9.35 20.71 3.46
CA GLY A 162 -10.53 20.64 2.61
C GLY A 162 -11.16 19.27 2.53
N ILE A 163 -12.16 19.10 1.66
CA ILE A 163 -12.83 17.83 1.38
C ILE A 163 -12.14 17.18 0.19
N ASP A 164 -11.58 16.00 0.39
CA ASP A 164 -10.92 15.20 -0.65
C ASP A 164 -11.85 14.06 -1.09
N PHE A 165 -12.89 14.38 -1.83
CA PHE A 165 -13.82 13.39 -2.34
C PHE A 165 -14.27 13.74 -3.76
N LEU A 166 -13.83 12.93 -4.71
CA LEU A 166 -13.98 13.22 -6.14
C LEU A 166 -14.70 12.09 -6.87
N GLU A 167 -15.46 12.44 -7.88
CA GLU A 167 -15.97 11.54 -8.91
C GLU A 167 -15.42 11.97 -10.27
N ASN A 168 -14.59 11.10 -10.89
CA ASN A 168 -13.92 11.33 -12.18
C ASN A 168 -13.08 12.60 -12.24
N ALA A 169 -12.53 13.18 -11.36
CA ALA A 169 -11.80 14.45 -11.30
C ALA A 169 -12.67 15.68 -11.01
N THR A 170 -13.91 15.50 -10.62
CA THR A 170 -14.78 16.59 -10.18
C THR A 170 -15.20 16.41 -8.73
N PRO A 171 -15.41 17.49 -7.96
CA PRO A 171 -15.94 17.40 -6.61
C PRO A 171 -17.23 16.58 -6.52
N ALA A 172 -17.28 15.59 -5.65
CA ALA A 172 -18.46 14.73 -5.44
C ALA A 172 -19.49 15.43 -4.53
N LEU A 173 -20.03 16.55 -5.01
CA LEU A 173 -20.92 17.43 -4.25
C LEU A 173 -22.12 16.68 -3.67
N GLY A 174 -22.36 16.89 -2.36
CA GLY A 174 -23.49 16.29 -1.64
C GLY A 174 -23.34 14.79 -1.33
N ARG A 175 -22.17 14.21 -1.58
CA ARG A 175 -21.85 12.81 -1.27
C ARG A 175 -20.94 12.65 -0.04
N ASN A 176 -20.27 13.71 0.38
CA ASN A 176 -19.50 13.75 1.63
C ASN A 176 -20.41 13.67 2.86
N GLY A 177 -19.89 13.27 4.01
CA GLY A 177 -20.64 13.05 5.23
C GLY A 177 -21.20 11.64 5.37
N THR A 178 -20.91 10.74 4.41
CA THR A 178 -21.29 9.33 4.47
C THR A 178 -20.07 8.49 4.88
N PHE A 179 -20.23 7.61 5.86
CA PHE A 179 -19.14 6.73 6.32
C PHE A 179 -18.54 5.92 5.18
N SER A 180 -17.22 5.86 5.08
CA SER A 180 -16.48 5.29 3.95
C SER A 180 -16.96 3.89 3.55
N THR A 181 -17.19 3.00 4.51
CA THR A 181 -17.71 1.65 4.25
C THR A 181 -19.05 1.67 3.51
N GLN A 182 -19.93 2.63 3.81
CA GLN A 182 -21.26 2.72 3.21
C GLN A 182 -21.22 3.22 1.77
N TRP A 183 -20.45 4.27 1.49
CA TRP A 183 -20.35 4.74 0.11
C TRP A 183 -19.57 3.77 -0.78
N ILE A 184 -18.54 3.07 -0.25
CA ILE A 184 -17.83 2.02 -0.99
C ILE A 184 -18.78 0.86 -1.33
N HIS A 185 -19.62 0.42 -0.37
CA HIS A 185 -20.63 -0.61 -0.60
C HIS A 185 -21.56 -0.23 -1.76
N SER A 186 -22.03 1.02 -1.78
CA SER A 186 -22.91 1.52 -2.84
C SER A 186 -22.21 1.57 -4.20
N GLU A 187 -20.94 2.01 -4.24
CA GLU A 187 -20.16 2.07 -5.47
C GLU A 187 -19.78 0.68 -6.01
N LEU A 188 -19.52 -0.29 -5.14
CA LEU A 188 -19.33 -1.69 -5.54
C LEU A 188 -20.59 -2.22 -6.23
N SER A 189 -21.77 -1.98 -5.63
CA SER A 189 -23.05 -2.37 -6.23
C SER A 189 -23.24 -1.72 -7.59
N ARG A 190 -23.08 -0.41 -7.68
CA ARG A 190 -23.22 0.34 -8.93
C ARG A 190 -22.26 -0.14 -10.01
N THR A 191 -21.00 -0.35 -9.65
CA THR A 191 -19.95 -0.69 -10.60
C THR A 191 -20.08 -2.11 -11.11
N ILE A 192 -20.31 -3.10 -10.23
CA ILE A 192 -20.40 -4.52 -10.64
C ILE A 192 -21.69 -4.81 -11.39
N GLN A 193 -22.82 -4.23 -10.97
CA GLN A 193 -24.11 -4.43 -11.64
C GLN A 193 -24.18 -3.80 -13.04
N ASN A 194 -23.46 -2.69 -13.28
CA ASN A 194 -23.44 -2.01 -14.57
C ASN A 194 -22.14 -2.27 -15.36
N GLY A 195 -21.18 -2.98 -14.76
CA GLY A 195 -19.88 -3.28 -15.37
C GLY A 195 -20.00 -4.21 -16.57
N LYS A 196 -19.10 -4.02 -17.53
CA LYS A 196 -18.98 -4.87 -18.72
C LYS A 196 -17.75 -5.74 -18.59
N ALA A 197 -17.89 -7.03 -18.89
CA ALA A 197 -16.76 -7.94 -19.01
C ALA A 197 -16.01 -7.73 -20.34
N PRO A 198 -14.68 -7.88 -20.37
CA PRO A 198 -13.84 -8.09 -19.19
C PRO A 198 -13.73 -6.84 -18.32
N LEU A 199 -13.78 -7.03 -16.99
CA LEU A 199 -13.77 -5.98 -15.97
C LEU A 199 -12.38 -5.88 -15.31
N PHE A 200 -11.84 -4.68 -15.20
CA PHE A 200 -10.76 -4.35 -14.29
C PHE A 200 -11.27 -3.39 -13.20
N LEU A 201 -11.38 -3.89 -11.98
CA LEU A 201 -11.88 -3.14 -10.83
C LEU A 201 -10.77 -3.01 -9.78
N PHE A 202 -10.30 -1.79 -9.54
CA PHE A 202 -9.38 -1.47 -8.47
C PHE A 202 -10.15 -0.89 -7.28
N VAL A 203 -10.24 -1.66 -6.19
CA VAL A 203 -10.84 -1.27 -4.92
C VAL A 203 -9.72 -1.03 -3.93
N ALA A 204 -9.53 0.22 -3.55
CA ALA A 204 -8.48 0.66 -2.63
C ALA A 204 -9.12 1.22 -1.36
N LEU A 205 -9.25 0.35 -0.36
CA LEU A 205 -9.91 0.68 0.89
C LEU A 205 -9.06 1.66 1.72
N GLN A 206 -9.72 2.52 2.48
CA GLN A 206 -9.10 3.34 3.51
C GLN A 206 -8.78 2.54 4.79
N ALA A 207 -9.54 1.47 5.06
CA ALA A 207 -9.31 0.60 6.20
C ALA A 207 -7.90 -0.03 6.08
N MET A 208 -7.07 0.10 7.07
CA MET A 208 -7.15 0.49 8.48
C MET A 208 -6.43 1.84 8.77
N HIS A 209 -6.22 2.67 7.77
CA HIS A 209 -5.44 3.92 7.86
C HIS A 209 -6.05 4.91 8.86
N SER A 210 -5.20 5.70 9.51
CA SER A 210 -5.61 6.80 10.37
C SER A 210 -6.21 7.98 9.56
N PRO A 211 -7.04 8.85 10.21
CA PRO A 211 -7.53 8.77 11.59
C PRO A 211 -8.60 7.67 11.74
N SER A 212 -8.65 7.00 12.89
CA SER A 212 -9.69 6.00 13.13
C SER A 212 -11.07 6.67 13.26
N PRO A 213 -12.15 6.05 12.72
CA PRO A 213 -13.50 6.56 12.91
C PRO A 213 -13.91 6.52 14.38
N GLY A 214 -14.91 7.31 14.73
CA GLY A 214 -15.42 7.39 16.09
C GLY A 214 -16.12 6.10 16.56
N PRO A 215 -16.38 5.98 17.87
CA PRO A 215 -17.01 4.78 18.47
C PRO A 215 -18.36 4.43 17.86
N GLU A 216 -19.11 5.42 17.40
CA GLU A 216 -20.43 5.23 16.79
C GLU A 216 -20.35 4.40 15.50
N GLN A 217 -19.35 4.67 14.67
CA GLN A 217 -19.12 3.96 13.41
C GLN A 217 -18.59 2.54 13.66
N LEU A 218 -17.85 2.34 14.78
CA LEU A 218 -17.24 1.06 15.12
C LEU A 218 -18.14 0.15 15.97
N ALA A 219 -19.23 0.67 16.58
CA ALA A 219 -20.06 -0.04 17.56
C ALA A 219 -20.55 -1.42 17.07
N GLY A 220 -20.99 -1.49 15.81
CA GLY A 220 -21.49 -2.75 15.23
C GLY A 220 -20.41 -3.83 15.10
N GLY A 221 -19.18 -3.46 14.78
CA GLY A 221 -18.05 -4.37 14.69
C GLY A 221 -17.53 -4.77 16.06
N ILE A 222 -17.39 -3.83 16.97
CA ILE A 222 -17.02 -4.09 18.38
C ILE A 222 -18.02 -5.10 19.00
N GLY A 223 -19.32 -4.92 18.74
CA GLY A 223 -20.35 -5.86 19.19
C GLY A 223 -20.17 -7.30 18.67
N LYS A 224 -19.65 -7.48 17.44
CA LYS A 224 -19.33 -8.81 16.90
C LYS A 224 -18.22 -9.49 17.69
N TYR A 225 -17.17 -8.75 18.05
CA TYR A 225 -16.07 -9.26 18.87
C TYR A 225 -16.55 -9.65 20.27
N ALA A 226 -17.38 -8.82 20.90
CA ALA A 226 -18.00 -9.15 22.18
C ALA A 226 -18.86 -10.42 22.10
N ALA A 227 -19.66 -10.58 21.04
CA ALA A 227 -20.48 -11.77 20.79
C ALA A 227 -19.62 -13.03 20.53
N ALA A 228 -18.42 -12.88 19.98
CA ALA A 228 -17.44 -13.96 19.83
C ALA A 228 -16.66 -14.27 21.13
N GLY A 229 -16.97 -13.62 22.23
CA GLY A 229 -16.30 -13.83 23.52
C GLY A 229 -14.98 -13.08 23.68
N ILE A 230 -14.71 -12.13 22.80
CA ILE A 230 -13.50 -11.29 22.83
C ILE A 230 -13.82 -10.04 23.63
N SER A 231 -13.25 -9.94 24.83
CA SER A 231 -13.55 -8.86 25.78
C SER A 231 -12.53 -7.71 25.76
N ASP A 232 -11.42 -7.84 25.05
CA ASP A 232 -10.46 -6.76 24.89
C ASP A 232 -11.00 -5.73 23.88
N GLU A 233 -11.41 -4.58 24.41
CA GLU A 233 -12.00 -3.50 23.60
C GLU A 233 -11.00 -2.91 22.61
N ARG A 234 -9.72 -2.82 22.95
CA ARG A 234 -8.67 -2.30 22.05
C ARG A 234 -8.48 -3.26 20.87
N PHE A 235 -8.45 -4.57 21.13
CA PHE A 235 -8.40 -5.57 20.08
C PHE A 235 -9.61 -5.47 19.16
N ALA A 236 -10.82 -5.34 19.73
CA ALA A 236 -12.06 -5.21 18.98
C ALA A 236 -12.08 -3.93 18.14
N GLN A 237 -11.68 -2.79 18.70
CA GLN A 237 -11.59 -1.51 17.98
C GLN A 237 -10.61 -1.59 16.81
N SER A 238 -9.38 -2.08 17.06
CA SER A 238 -8.33 -2.15 16.03
C SER A 238 -8.69 -3.05 14.86
N ASN A 239 -9.45 -4.10 15.10
CA ASN A 239 -9.81 -5.07 14.06
C ASN A 239 -11.21 -4.85 13.48
N THR A 240 -12.00 -3.91 13.98
CA THR A 240 -13.36 -3.65 13.45
C THR A 240 -13.34 -3.18 12.01
N LEU A 241 -12.39 -2.31 11.61
CA LEU A 241 -12.29 -1.83 10.24
C LEU A 241 -11.98 -2.95 9.25
N ILE A 242 -11.11 -3.90 9.62
CA ILE A 242 -10.84 -5.05 8.75
C ILE A 242 -12.02 -6.02 8.70
N THR A 243 -12.78 -6.18 9.79
CA THR A 243 -14.04 -6.92 9.79
C THR A 243 -15.10 -6.28 8.88
N MET A 244 -15.13 -4.95 8.82
CA MET A 244 -16.00 -4.23 7.86
C MET A 244 -15.50 -4.41 6.42
N ALA A 245 -14.19 -4.37 6.19
CA ALA A 245 -13.59 -4.66 4.88
C ALA A 245 -13.89 -6.11 4.42
N ASP A 246 -13.91 -7.07 5.34
CA ASP A 246 -14.35 -8.45 5.08
C ASP A 246 -15.81 -8.50 4.59
N GLY A 247 -16.68 -7.71 5.20
CA GLY A 247 -18.08 -7.57 4.76
C GLY A 247 -18.22 -6.97 3.36
N LEU A 248 -17.40 -5.96 3.02
CA LEU A 248 -17.35 -5.39 1.68
C LEU A 248 -16.85 -6.39 0.64
N LEU A 249 -15.84 -7.19 1.00
CA LEU A 249 -15.32 -8.25 0.13
C LEU A 249 -16.38 -9.33 -0.13
N ALA A 250 -17.12 -9.73 0.92
CA ALA A 250 -18.25 -10.65 0.79
C ALA A 250 -19.32 -10.11 -0.16
N HIS A 251 -19.64 -8.82 -0.02
CA HIS A 251 -20.61 -8.14 -0.89
C HIS A 251 -20.15 -8.13 -2.36
N ALA A 252 -18.91 -7.74 -2.63
CA ALA A 252 -18.35 -7.74 -3.98
C ALA A 252 -18.35 -9.14 -4.60
N ALA A 253 -17.92 -10.16 -3.86
CA ALA A 253 -17.92 -11.55 -4.31
C ALA A 253 -19.36 -12.07 -4.56
N GLY A 254 -20.33 -11.67 -3.74
CA GLY A 254 -21.74 -11.96 -3.91
C GLY A 254 -22.29 -11.38 -5.22
N LEU A 255 -22.05 -10.08 -5.44
CA LEU A 255 -22.47 -9.40 -6.67
C LEU A 255 -21.85 -10.01 -7.93
N LEU A 256 -20.55 -10.35 -7.89
CA LEU A 256 -19.89 -11.02 -9.03
C LEU A 256 -20.52 -12.40 -9.35
N ARG A 257 -20.97 -13.14 -8.33
CA ARG A 257 -21.70 -14.40 -8.53
C ARG A 257 -23.10 -14.16 -9.08
N GLU A 258 -23.84 -13.20 -8.55
CA GLU A 258 -25.17 -12.80 -9.04
C GLU A 258 -25.16 -12.35 -10.50
N GLN A 259 -24.10 -11.64 -10.91
CA GLN A 259 -23.89 -11.20 -12.29
C GLN A 259 -23.25 -12.28 -13.19
N HIS A 260 -23.07 -13.51 -12.71
CA HIS A 260 -22.42 -14.61 -13.45
C HIS A 260 -20.99 -14.28 -13.92
N MET A 261 -20.29 -13.39 -13.23
CA MET A 261 -18.93 -12.98 -13.55
C MET A 261 -17.88 -13.77 -12.76
N TRP A 262 -18.25 -14.35 -11.59
CA TRP A 262 -17.31 -14.98 -10.65
C TRP A 262 -16.46 -16.08 -11.28
N ASP A 263 -17.04 -16.93 -12.11
CA ASP A 263 -16.34 -18.09 -12.69
C ASP A 263 -15.18 -17.69 -13.61
N ASN A 264 -15.21 -16.47 -14.15
CA ASN A 264 -14.12 -15.87 -14.93
C ASN A 264 -13.50 -14.66 -14.22
N THR A 265 -13.47 -14.64 -12.91
CA THR A 265 -12.88 -13.54 -12.11
C THR A 265 -11.64 -14.03 -11.38
N LEU A 266 -10.58 -13.26 -11.45
CA LEU A 266 -9.41 -13.30 -10.59
C LEU A 266 -9.51 -12.15 -9.59
N LEU A 267 -9.64 -12.47 -8.30
CA LEU A 267 -9.62 -11.51 -7.21
C LEU A 267 -8.28 -11.62 -6.47
N ILE A 268 -7.59 -10.50 -6.34
CA ILE A 268 -6.27 -10.38 -5.73
C ILE A 268 -6.41 -9.48 -4.50
N HIS A 269 -6.29 -10.05 -3.31
CA HIS A 269 -6.32 -9.34 -2.04
C HIS A 269 -4.89 -9.02 -1.58
N LEU A 270 -4.63 -7.76 -1.26
CA LEU A 270 -3.31 -7.21 -0.90
C LEU A 270 -3.43 -6.16 0.20
N SER A 271 -2.32 -5.92 0.91
CA SER A 271 -2.08 -4.67 1.63
C SER A 271 -1.00 -3.86 0.94
N ASP A 272 -1.00 -2.53 1.10
CA ASP A 272 0.01 -1.65 0.49
C ASP A 272 1.29 -1.54 1.32
N ASN A 273 1.21 -1.74 2.63
CA ASN A 273 2.35 -1.86 3.55
C ASN A 273 1.93 -2.57 4.83
N GLY A 274 2.88 -2.82 5.71
CA GLY A 274 2.58 -3.33 7.04
C GLY A 274 1.79 -2.35 7.88
N GLY A 275 1.13 -2.85 8.93
CA GLY A 275 0.29 -2.06 9.81
C GLY A 275 1.08 -0.98 10.54
N GLN A 276 0.49 0.20 10.68
CA GLN A 276 0.99 1.23 11.56
C GLN A 276 0.59 0.91 12.98
N VAL A 277 1.58 0.75 13.85
CA VAL A 277 1.38 0.40 15.25
C VAL A 277 1.46 1.66 16.09
N THR A 278 0.51 1.83 17.00
CA THR A 278 0.65 2.83 18.06
C THR A 278 1.53 2.31 19.17
N ASP A 279 2.42 3.16 19.69
CA ASP A 279 3.15 2.90 20.92
C ASP A 279 2.16 2.52 22.06
N PRO A 280 2.49 1.52 22.91
CA PRO A 280 1.71 1.20 24.10
C PRO A 280 1.53 2.37 25.06
N THR A 281 2.36 3.42 24.99
CA THR A 281 2.20 4.66 25.77
C THR A 281 1.13 5.59 25.20
N GLY A 282 0.57 5.27 24.03
CA GLY A 282 -0.44 6.11 23.35
C GLY A 282 0.15 7.34 22.66
N THR A 283 1.45 7.47 22.61
CA THR A 283 2.11 8.42 21.75
C THR A 283 2.21 7.80 20.36
N ALA A 284 1.14 7.95 19.59
CA ALA A 284 1.29 7.87 18.17
C ALA A 284 2.32 8.89 17.73
N TYR A 285 2.89 8.70 16.59
CA TYR A 285 3.85 9.61 15.94
C TYR A 285 3.41 11.09 15.87
N HIS A 286 2.20 11.39 16.19
CA HIS A 286 1.59 12.60 16.76
C HIS A 286 0.33 12.10 17.48
N GLY A 287 0.44 11.79 18.77
CA GLY A 287 -0.70 11.32 19.56
C GLY A 287 -1.89 12.26 19.40
N PRO A 288 -3.11 11.73 19.31
CA PRO A 288 -4.27 12.58 19.22
C PRO A 288 -4.29 13.51 20.43
N PRO A 289 -4.80 14.75 20.28
CA PRO A 289 -5.10 15.60 21.42
C PRO A 289 -5.93 14.82 22.45
N PRO A 290 -5.82 15.11 23.73
CA PRO A 290 -6.61 14.44 24.76
C PRO A 290 -8.10 14.40 24.38
N GLY A 291 -8.67 13.20 24.24
CA GLY A 291 -10.07 12.98 23.88
C GLY A 291 -10.34 12.72 22.39
N ALA A 292 -9.32 12.74 21.54
CA ALA A 292 -9.48 12.36 20.14
C ALA A 292 -9.41 10.82 19.95
N PRO A 293 -10.05 10.27 18.90
CA PRO A 293 -9.96 8.84 18.60
C PRO A 293 -8.53 8.41 18.31
N TRP A 294 -8.20 7.17 18.67
CA TRP A 294 -6.88 6.59 18.50
C TRP A 294 -6.51 6.50 17.01
N PRO A 295 -5.25 6.77 16.65
CA PRO A 295 -4.76 6.54 15.30
C PRO A 295 -4.80 5.06 14.93
N SER A 296 -4.55 4.74 13.65
CA SER A 296 -4.65 3.40 13.12
C SER A 296 -3.93 2.36 14.00
N GLN A 297 -4.53 1.19 14.15
CA GLN A 297 -4.04 0.17 15.07
C GLN A 297 -3.65 -1.07 14.28
N GLY A 298 -2.61 -0.94 13.46
CA GLY A 298 -2.03 -2.07 12.77
C GLY A 298 -1.52 -3.11 13.75
N ASN A 299 -1.62 -4.38 13.39
CA ASN A 299 -1.05 -5.51 14.12
C ASN A 299 -0.17 -6.33 13.19
N ASN A 300 1.14 -6.28 13.41
CA ASN A 300 2.11 -7.03 12.60
C ASN A 300 2.59 -8.31 13.28
N TRP A 301 2.12 -8.58 14.51
CA TRP A 301 2.54 -9.76 15.25
C TRP A 301 2.39 -11.05 14.43
N PRO A 302 3.38 -11.97 14.47
CA PRO A 302 4.61 -11.98 15.26
C PRO A 302 5.81 -11.32 14.56
N LEU A 303 5.59 -10.66 13.43
CA LEU A 303 6.65 -10.03 12.64
C LEU A 303 7.17 -8.77 13.34
N ARG A 304 8.48 -8.53 13.19
CA ARG A 304 9.17 -7.36 13.72
C ARG A 304 8.86 -6.11 12.90
N GLY A 305 8.74 -4.97 13.57
CA GLY A 305 8.60 -3.66 12.93
C GLY A 305 7.17 -3.33 12.51
N MET A 306 7.03 -2.23 11.79
CA MET A 306 5.76 -1.67 11.36
C MET A 306 5.94 -0.85 10.08
N LYS A 307 4.84 -0.30 9.55
CA LYS A 307 4.87 0.75 8.52
C LYS A 307 6.08 1.68 8.77
N ARG A 308 6.78 2.10 7.71
CA ARG A 308 8.00 2.91 7.72
C ARG A 308 9.29 2.14 8.01
N SER A 309 9.25 0.84 8.35
CA SER A 309 10.45 0.03 8.59
C SER A 309 10.61 -1.08 7.55
N PHE A 310 11.85 -1.44 7.22
CA PHE A 310 12.14 -2.58 6.36
C PHE A 310 12.17 -3.92 7.10
N PHE A 311 11.83 -3.97 8.39
CA PHE A 311 11.58 -5.24 9.05
C PHE A 311 10.35 -5.93 8.46
N GLU A 312 10.23 -7.25 8.67
CA GLU A 312 9.17 -8.08 8.08
C GLU A 312 7.77 -7.48 8.34
N GLY A 313 7.52 -6.95 9.54
CA GLY A 313 6.23 -6.33 9.89
C GLY A 313 5.89 -5.05 9.11
N GLY A 314 6.88 -4.40 8.50
CA GLY A 314 6.65 -3.22 7.66
C GLY A 314 6.44 -3.55 6.19
N VAL A 315 6.98 -4.69 5.71
CA VAL A 315 7.06 -4.99 4.27
C VAL A 315 6.43 -6.32 3.85
N ARG A 316 6.27 -7.28 4.76
CA ARG A 316 5.60 -8.55 4.49
C ARG A 316 4.15 -8.48 4.94
N VAL A 317 3.24 -8.60 3.98
CA VAL A 317 1.81 -8.30 4.19
C VAL A 317 0.92 -9.51 3.90
N PRO A 318 -0.29 -9.55 4.47
CA PRO A 318 -1.29 -10.54 4.10
C PRO A 318 -1.65 -10.40 2.62
N ALA A 319 -1.63 -11.53 1.91
CA ALA A 319 -2.03 -11.57 0.51
C ALA A 319 -2.60 -12.94 0.13
N PHE A 320 -3.62 -12.94 -0.72
CA PHE A 320 -4.16 -14.15 -1.33
C PHE A 320 -4.79 -13.85 -2.69
N VAL A 321 -4.93 -14.89 -3.49
CA VAL A 321 -5.59 -14.85 -4.79
C VAL A 321 -6.75 -15.85 -4.78
N THR A 322 -7.90 -15.44 -5.32
CA THR A 322 -9.11 -16.29 -5.35
C THR A 322 -9.95 -15.98 -6.60
N GLY A 323 -11.08 -16.62 -6.72
CA GLY A 323 -12.03 -16.46 -7.82
C GLY A 323 -12.05 -17.65 -8.76
N GLY A 324 -13.08 -17.72 -9.60
CA GLY A 324 -13.28 -18.86 -10.49
C GLY A 324 -12.23 -19.02 -11.58
N ALA A 325 -11.56 -17.93 -11.95
CA ALA A 325 -10.46 -17.95 -12.91
C ALA A 325 -9.19 -18.63 -12.38
N LEU A 326 -8.99 -18.70 -11.05
CA LEU A 326 -7.85 -19.39 -10.47
C LEU A 326 -7.95 -20.91 -10.75
N PRO A 327 -6.90 -21.55 -11.29
CA PRO A 327 -6.91 -22.99 -11.52
C PRO A 327 -7.30 -23.78 -10.26
N SER A 328 -8.26 -24.67 -10.38
CA SER A 328 -8.81 -25.44 -9.24
C SER A 328 -7.75 -26.25 -8.49
N THR A 329 -6.69 -26.67 -9.19
CA THR A 329 -5.55 -27.39 -8.62
C THR A 329 -4.74 -26.57 -7.62
N MET A 330 -4.90 -25.26 -7.63
CA MET A 330 -4.18 -24.34 -6.72
C MET A 330 -4.99 -23.98 -5.47
N ARG A 331 -6.30 -24.20 -5.48
CA ARG A 331 -7.16 -23.85 -4.35
C ARG A 331 -6.75 -24.57 -3.07
N GLY A 332 -6.79 -23.87 -1.96
CA GLY A 332 -6.39 -24.38 -0.64
C GLY A 332 -4.87 -24.45 -0.41
N LYS A 333 -4.05 -24.08 -1.39
CA LYS A 333 -2.60 -24.10 -1.24
C LYS A 333 -2.05 -22.84 -0.58
N ARG A 334 -0.82 -22.98 -0.06
CA ARG A 334 0.02 -21.87 0.43
C ARG A 334 1.29 -21.83 -0.40
N LEU A 335 1.62 -20.68 -0.97
CA LEU A 335 2.80 -20.48 -1.80
C LEU A 335 3.84 -19.68 -1.02
N SER A 336 5.07 -20.23 -0.92
CA SER A 336 6.19 -19.64 -0.17
C SER A 336 7.25 -18.97 -1.05
N GLY A 337 7.05 -18.88 -2.36
CA GLY A 337 7.92 -18.11 -3.25
C GLY A 337 7.74 -16.61 -3.06
N TYR A 338 8.77 -15.84 -3.35
CA TYR A 338 8.72 -14.39 -3.27
C TYR A 338 7.83 -13.79 -4.35
N ILE A 339 7.02 -12.81 -3.95
CA ILE A 339 6.26 -11.91 -4.83
C ILE A 339 6.46 -10.50 -4.29
N HIS A 340 6.70 -9.54 -5.17
CA HIS A 340 6.64 -8.12 -4.84
C HIS A 340 5.40 -7.47 -5.46
N LEU A 341 4.89 -6.42 -4.85
CA LEU A 341 3.68 -5.72 -5.32
C LEU A 341 3.78 -5.28 -6.79
N ALA A 342 4.98 -4.89 -7.25
CA ALA A 342 5.24 -4.54 -8.65
C ALA A 342 4.99 -5.69 -9.65
N ASP A 343 5.05 -6.95 -9.20
CA ASP A 343 4.91 -8.12 -10.08
C ASP A 343 3.49 -8.28 -10.62
N TRP A 344 2.52 -7.69 -9.94
CA TRP A 344 1.13 -7.70 -10.39
C TRP A 344 0.92 -6.96 -11.70
N PHE A 345 1.75 -5.97 -12.01
CA PHE A 345 1.66 -5.26 -13.29
C PHE A 345 1.83 -6.22 -14.48
N LEU A 346 2.95 -6.96 -14.53
CA LEU A 346 3.20 -7.91 -15.61
C LEU A 346 2.28 -9.14 -15.54
N THR A 347 1.97 -9.62 -14.34
CA THR A 347 1.07 -10.76 -14.15
C THR A 347 -0.34 -10.47 -14.70
N ILE A 348 -0.91 -9.33 -14.36
CA ILE A 348 -2.24 -8.93 -14.80
C ILE A 348 -2.24 -8.61 -16.30
N ALA A 349 -1.20 -7.92 -16.81
CA ALA A 349 -1.06 -7.62 -18.23
C ALA A 349 -0.95 -8.90 -19.08
N GLU A 350 -0.23 -9.92 -18.62
CA GLU A 350 -0.13 -11.22 -19.28
C GLU A 350 -1.47 -11.94 -19.30
N LEU A 351 -2.19 -12.01 -18.17
CA LEU A 351 -3.52 -12.61 -18.08
C LEU A 351 -4.57 -11.89 -18.95
N ALA A 352 -4.42 -10.57 -19.11
CA ALA A 352 -5.24 -9.78 -20.00
C ALA A 352 -4.93 -9.99 -21.50
N GLY A 353 -3.86 -10.73 -21.81
CA GLY A 353 -3.41 -10.93 -23.19
C GLY A 353 -2.95 -9.63 -23.85
N SER A 354 -2.38 -8.71 -23.08
CA SER A 354 -1.90 -7.44 -23.62
C SER A 354 -0.58 -7.64 -24.34
N ASP A 355 -0.50 -7.21 -25.59
CA ASP A 355 0.71 -7.18 -26.42
C ASP A 355 1.49 -5.84 -26.29
N GLN A 356 0.86 -4.84 -25.68
CA GLN A 356 1.41 -3.50 -25.50
C GLN A 356 1.91 -3.28 -24.07
N VAL A 357 2.73 -4.21 -23.59
CA VAL A 357 3.29 -4.09 -22.25
C VAL A 357 4.67 -3.43 -22.33
N PRO A 358 4.84 -2.23 -21.76
CA PRO A 358 6.15 -1.62 -21.72
C PRO A 358 7.14 -2.48 -20.94
N SER A 359 8.43 -2.44 -21.36
CA SER A 359 9.50 -3.04 -20.55
C SER A 359 9.46 -2.43 -19.14
N ARG A 360 9.50 -3.28 -18.11
CA ARG A 360 9.47 -2.83 -16.70
C ARG A 360 10.71 -3.28 -15.96
N HIS A 361 11.32 -2.36 -15.25
CA HIS A 361 12.50 -2.63 -14.45
C HIS A 361 12.10 -3.29 -13.13
N GLY A 362 12.43 -4.59 -13.02
CA GLY A 362 12.27 -5.37 -11.80
C GLY A 362 10.93 -6.06 -11.58
N SER A 363 9.86 -5.78 -12.34
CA SER A 363 8.62 -6.56 -12.32
C SER A 363 8.80 -7.91 -13.01
N MET A 364 8.15 -8.95 -12.50
CA MET A 364 8.16 -10.32 -13.05
C MET A 364 6.75 -10.85 -13.11
N SER A 365 6.41 -11.58 -14.20
CA SER A 365 5.12 -12.28 -14.24
C SER A 365 5.11 -13.47 -13.30
N MET A 366 4.05 -13.60 -12.53
CA MET A 366 3.79 -14.67 -11.57
C MET A 366 2.79 -15.72 -12.10
N VAL A 367 2.37 -15.64 -13.36
CA VAL A 367 1.34 -16.53 -13.94
C VAL A 367 1.69 -17.99 -13.72
N GLY A 368 2.90 -18.43 -14.12
CA GLY A 368 3.33 -19.83 -13.93
C GLY A 368 3.54 -20.23 -12.48
N PHE A 369 3.79 -19.27 -11.57
CA PHE A 369 3.88 -19.55 -10.14
C PHE A 369 2.48 -19.72 -9.52
N LEU A 370 1.51 -18.92 -9.96
CA LEU A 370 0.15 -18.95 -9.46
C LEU A 370 -0.66 -20.14 -9.98
N ASP A 371 -0.33 -20.71 -11.16
CA ASP A 371 -0.95 -21.94 -11.67
C ASP A 371 -0.18 -23.22 -11.33
N GLY A 372 0.98 -23.08 -10.70
CA GLY A 372 1.83 -24.18 -10.26
C GLY A 372 2.66 -24.85 -11.35
N THR A 373 2.72 -24.26 -12.55
CA THR A 373 3.58 -24.78 -13.65
C THR A 373 5.05 -24.45 -13.46
N SER A 374 5.36 -23.46 -12.64
CA SER A 374 6.74 -23.11 -12.27
C SER A 374 6.84 -22.66 -10.81
N GLY A 375 8.06 -22.62 -10.28
CA GLY A 375 8.35 -21.92 -9.04
C GLY A 375 8.35 -20.40 -9.25
N SER A 376 8.38 -19.62 -8.15
CA SER A 376 8.51 -18.17 -8.28
C SER A 376 9.77 -17.81 -9.08
N PRO A 377 9.64 -16.96 -10.09
CA PRO A 377 10.77 -16.45 -10.86
C PRO A 377 11.67 -15.55 -10.01
N ARG A 378 11.12 -14.97 -8.95
CA ARG A 378 11.81 -14.02 -8.06
C ARG A 378 12.68 -14.78 -7.05
N LYS A 379 13.99 -14.45 -7.02
CA LYS A 379 14.97 -15.05 -6.09
C LYS A 379 15.37 -14.09 -4.96
N GLY A 380 14.96 -12.83 -5.06
CA GLY A 380 15.25 -11.79 -4.09
C GLY A 380 14.49 -10.52 -4.42
N ILE A 381 14.51 -9.59 -3.50
CA ILE A 381 13.78 -8.31 -3.57
C ILE A 381 14.71 -7.21 -3.06
N VAL A 382 14.93 -6.16 -3.85
CA VAL A 382 15.45 -4.90 -3.34
C VAL A 382 14.25 -4.14 -2.76
N LEU A 383 14.19 -4.07 -1.44
CA LEU A 383 13.12 -3.37 -0.73
C LEU A 383 13.32 -1.85 -0.76
N GLY A 384 14.59 -1.39 -0.67
CA GLY A 384 14.97 0.00 -0.82
C GLY A 384 16.47 0.12 -1.06
N ALA A 385 16.89 1.09 -1.88
CA ALA A 385 18.30 1.39 -2.14
C ALA A 385 18.46 2.86 -2.56
N GLY A 386 19.55 3.50 -2.13
CA GLY A 386 19.83 4.92 -2.37
C GLY A 386 19.11 5.83 -1.38
N GLU A 387 19.31 7.15 -1.55
CA GLU A 387 18.61 8.14 -0.74
C GLU A 387 17.11 8.01 -0.96
N THR A 388 16.43 7.51 0.04
CA THR A 388 14.98 7.58 0.10
C THR A 388 14.63 9.04 0.38
N GLY A 389 13.91 9.71 -0.48
CA GLY A 389 13.56 11.13 -0.33
C GLY A 389 12.68 11.45 0.89
N SER A 390 12.54 10.54 1.82
CA SER A 390 11.94 10.71 3.14
C SER A 390 13.05 10.99 4.14
N THR A 391 13.01 12.14 4.77
CA THR A 391 13.96 12.60 5.79
C THR A 391 14.08 11.64 6.98
N CYS A 392 13.15 10.70 7.13
CA CYS A 392 13.07 9.78 8.26
C CYS A 392 13.70 8.40 8.00
N ASN A 393 14.10 8.04 6.77
CA ASN A 393 14.56 6.70 6.41
C ASN A 393 15.84 6.68 5.59
N ASN A 394 16.97 6.92 6.25
CA ASN A 394 18.28 6.67 5.66
C ASN A 394 18.66 5.18 5.74
N ASN A 395 17.74 4.28 5.39
CA ASN A 395 18.00 2.85 5.42
C ASN A 395 17.67 2.19 4.08
N GLU A 396 18.33 1.10 3.84
CA GLU A 396 18.22 0.28 2.65
C GLU A 396 17.98 -1.17 3.04
N ALA A 397 17.32 -1.93 2.20
CA ALA A 397 17.14 -3.34 2.49
C ALA A 397 17.06 -4.19 1.23
N VAL A 398 17.60 -5.41 1.35
CA VAL A 398 17.57 -6.41 0.28
C VAL A 398 17.31 -7.80 0.85
N ILE A 399 16.51 -8.57 0.14
CA ILE A 399 16.31 -10.01 0.37
C ILE A 399 16.94 -10.77 -0.78
N HIS A 400 17.69 -11.84 -0.47
CA HIS A 400 18.15 -12.80 -1.48
C HIS A 400 18.30 -14.21 -0.89
N GLY A 401 17.66 -15.19 -1.52
CA GLY A 401 17.55 -16.52 -0.93
C GLY A 401 16.82 -16.46 0.40
N SER A 402 17.40 -17.00 1.47
CA SER A 402 16.88 -16.92 2.84
C SER A 402 17.37 -15.70 3.62
N TRP A 403 18.29 -14.92 3.05
CA TRP A 403 18.93 -13.81 3.74
C TRP A 403 18.23 -12.50 3.49
N LYS A 404 18.11 -11.70 4.57
CA LYS A 404 17.66 -10.30 4.51
C LYS A 404 18.68 -9.42 5.22
N LEU A 405 19.12 -8.38 4.51
CA LEU A 405 20.00 -7.36 5.08
C LEU A 405 19.26 -6.04 5.12
N ILE A 406 19.39 -5.34 6.25
CA ILE A 406 18.97 -3.95 6.42
C ILE A 406 20.21 -3.14 6.78
N ASN A 407 20.46 -2.06 6.02
CA ASN A 407 21.59 -1.16 6.21
C ASN A 407 21.07 0.26 6.45
N GLY A 408 21.47 0.86 7.56
CA GLY A 408 21.06 2.20 7.99
C GLY A 408 20.33 2.20 9.33
N SER A 409 20.13 3.39 9.89
CA SER A 409 19.47 3.56 11.19
C SER A 409 17.95 3.46 11.06
N ILE A 410 17.31 2.78 11.98
CA ILE A 410 15.85 2.67 12.07
C ILE A 410 15.44 3.23 13.43
N PRO A 411 14.49 4.18 13.48
CA PRO A 411 13.94 4.66 14.73
C PRO A 411 13.43 3.53 15.61
N CYS A 412 13.63 3.64 16.89
CA CYS A 412 13.36 2.59 17.85
C CYS A 412 11.91 2.14 17.86
N GLU A 413 11.00 3.08 17.79
CA GLU A 413 9.57 2.85 17.76
C GLU A 413 9.13 2.02 16.53
N TRP A 414 9.90 2.06 15.44
CA TRP A 414 9.60 1.32 14.21
C TRP A 414 10.28 -0.05 14.14
N ALA A 415 11.19 -0.34 15.07
CA ALA A 415 12.04 -1.52 15.08
C ALA A 415 11.61 -2.58 16.10
N THR A 416 10.51 -2.35 16.82
CA THR A 416 10.07 -3.20 17.93
C THR A 416 9.12 -4.30 17.47
N TRP A 417 8.98 -5.34 18.30
CA TRP A 417 7.90 -6.33 18.15
C TRP A 417 6.67 -5.83 18.90
N GLN A 418 5.53 -5.93 18.24
CA GLN A 418 4.27 -5.73 18.95
C GLN A 418 4.08 -6.82 20.00
N ALA A 419 3.51 -6.43 21.13
CA ALA A 419 2.95 -7.40 22.05
C ALA A 419 1.74 -8.06 21.36
N PRO A 420 1.59 -9.39 21.45
CA PRO A 420 0.37 -10.03 21.00
C PRO A 420 -0.81 -9.44 21.77
N LEU A 421 -1.78 -8.87 21.04
CA LEU A 421 -3.06 -8.51 21.61
C LEU A 421 -3.86 -9.81 21.73
N PHE A 422 -3.97 -10.34 22.95
CA PHE A 422 -4.76 -11.55 23.21
C PHE A 422 -6.21 -11.19 23.46
N PRO A 423 -7.17 -11.82 22.77
CA PRO A 423 -8.59 -11.47 22.84
C PRO A 423 -9.26 -11.78 24.19
N ASN A 424 -8.67 -12.64 25.02
CA ASN A 424 -9.28 -13.21 26.21
C ASN A 424 -8.50 -12.92 27.50
N VAL A 425 -7.93 -11.73 27.64
CA VAL A 425 -7.48 -11.29 28.97
C VAL A 425 -8.69 -10.79 29.72
N SER A 426 -9.47 -11.73 30.33
CA SER A 426 -10.52 -11.33 31.24
C SER A 426 -9.91 -10.58 32.42
N ALA A 427 -10.41 -9.39 32.70
CA ALA A 427 -10.01 -8.57 33.84
C ALA A 427 -10.30 -9.24 35.21
N SER A 428 -10.76 -10.49 35.24
CA SER A 428 -11.32 -11.14 36.44
C SER A 428 -10.63 -12.39 36.95
N THR A 429 -9.56 -12.90 36.29
CA THR A 429 -8.93 -14.11 36.82
C THR A 429 -7.41 -14.01 36.79
N SER A 430 -6.87 -13.83 37.97
CA SER A 430 -5.48 -13.97 38.40
C SER A 430 -4.45 -13.00 37.82
N THR A 431 -3.79 -12.31 38.72
CA THR A 431 -2.55 -11.53 38.53
C THR A 431 -1.44 -12.32 37.82
N ASP A 432 -1.49 -13.66 37.88
CA ASP A 432 -0.47 -14.53 37.30
C ASP A 432 -0.52 -14.62 35.75
N SER A 433 -1.72 -14.66 35.16
CA SER A 433 -1.86 -14.74 33.69
C SER A 433 -1.45 -13.43 33.01
N ARG A 434 -1.75 -12.30 33.62
CA ARG A 434 -1.36 -10.97 33.14
C ARG A 434 0.15 -10.78 33.26
N GLN A 435 0.74 -11.23 34.36
CA GLN A 435 2.17 -11.16 34.60
C GLN A 435 2.97 -12.09 33.68
N GLU A 436 2.43 -13.28 33.36
CA GLU A 436 3.04 -14.22 32.42
C GLU A 436 2.94 -13.69 30.95
N GLN A 437 1.81 -13.08 30.60
CA GLN A 437 1.60 -12.44 29.32
C GLN A 437 2.44 -11.16 29.20
N ASP A 438 2.50 -10.34 30.24
CA ASP A 438 3.39 -9.18 30.31
C ASP A 438 4.87 -9.60 30.29
N THR A 439 5.21 -10.78 30.84
CA THR A 439 6.56 -11.34 30.81
C THR A 439 6.90 -11.88 29.42
N LYS A 440 5.95 -12.51 28.71
CA LYS A 440 6.12 -12.90 27.31
C LYS A 440 6.17 -11.68 26.41
N ALA A 441 5.26 -10.72 26.59
CA ALA A 441 5.27 -9.45 25.89
C ALA A 441 6.54 -8.62 26.19
N ALA A 442 7.05 -8.68 27.44
CA ALA A 442 8.29 -8.01 27.82
C ALA A 442 9.55 -8.63 27.18
N ARG A 443 9.49 -9.90 26.74
CA ARG A 443 10.56 -10.50 25.94
C ARG A 443 10.61 -9.92 24.51
N TYR A 444 9.48 -9.43 24.02
CA TYR A 444 9.32 -8.81 22.69
C TYR A 444 9.32 -7.28 22.76
N ARG A 445 9.25 -6.67 23.95
CA ARG A 445 9.46 -5.25 24.12
C ARG A 445 10.97 -4.98 24.21
N ALA A 446 11.50 -4.15 23.34
CA ALA A 446 12.78 -3.53 23.61
C ALA A 446 12.68 -2.90 25.01
N LYS A 447 13.57 -3.28 25.93
CA LYS A 447 13.63 -2.60 27.24
C LYS A 447 13.90 -1.12 26.96
N PRO A 448 13.26 -0.18 27.68
CA PRO A 448 13.62 1.22 27.60
C PRO A 448 15.16 1.34 27.69
N GLY A 449 15.81 1.87 26.67
CA GLY A 449 17.28 1.94 26.56
C GLY A 449 17.95 0.75 25.85
N GLN A 450 17.23 -0.29 25.40
CA GLN A 450 17.76 -1.38 24.55
C GLN A 450 17.44 -1.18 23.07
N CYS A 451 16.83 -0.12 22.72
CA CYS A 451 16.75 0.25 21.34
C CYS A 451 18.12 0.67 20.87
N VAL A 452 18.64 -0.06 19.93
CA VAL A 452 20.01 0.10 19.51
C VAL A 452 20.04 1.17 18.41
N GLU A 453 19.85 2.42 18.78
CA GLU A 453 20.16 3.57 17.90
C GLU A 453 21.60 3.50 17.35
N LYS A 454 22.39 2.52 17.80
CA LYS A 454 23.77 2.27 17.39
C LYS A 454 23.92 1.16 16.38
N GLU A 455 22.96 0.26 16.21
CA GLU A 455 23.01 -0.76 15.16
C GLU A 455 22.50 -0.16 13.87
N THR A 456 23.37 -0.11 12.89
CA THR A 456 23.06 0.37 11.54
C THR A 456 23.14 -0.74 10.51
N LEU A 457 23.37 -2.00 10.95
CA LEU A 457 23.51 -3.15 10.07
C LEU A 457 22.87 -4.38 10.69
N PHE A 458 21.89 -4.95 9.98
CA PHE A 458 21.17 -6.13 10.42
C PHE A 458 21.19 -7.18 9.32
N LEU A 459 21.49 -8.43 9.69
CA LEU A 459 21.39 -9.58 8.82
C LEU A 459 20.52 -10.65 9.48
N PHE A 460 19.52 -11.14 8.75
CA PHE A 460 18.63 -12.19 9.23
C PHE A 460 18.53 -13.33 8.23
N ASN A 461 18.40 -14.56 8.73
CA ASN A 461 17.90 -15.68 7.94
C ASN A 461 16.37 -15.74 8.14
N ILE A 462 15.61 -15.11 7.27
CA ILE A 462 14.14 -14.98 7.40
C ILE A 462 13.37 -16.28 7.11
N GLU A 463 14.06 -17.36 6.75
CA GLU A 463 13.47 -18.69 6.66
C GLU A 463 13.45 -19.38 8.01
N ASP A 464 14.54 -19.29 8.77
CA ASP A 464 14.71 -19.88 10.09
C ASP A 464 14.21 -18.94 11.20
N ASP A 465 14.34 -17.63 11.01
CA ASP A 465 13.93 -16.57 11.92
C ASP A 465 13.05 -15.53 11.21
N PRO A 466 11.80 -15.86 10.83
CA PRO A 466 10.90 -14.94 10.14
C PRO A 466 10.44 -13.76 11.03
N THR A 467 10.78 -13.79 12.30
CA THR A 467 10.46 -12.74 13.28
C THR A 467 11.65 -11.82 13.57
N GLU A 468 12.79 -12.05 12.92
CA GLU A 468 13.98 -11.17 12.97
C GLU A 468 14.50 -10.90 14.38
N GLN A 469 14.56 -11.97 15.21
CA GLN A 469 14.98 -11.88 16.62
C GLN A 469 16.49 -11.86 16.79
N VAL A 470 17.24 -12.52 15.87
CA VAL A 470 18.68 -12.72 16.00
C VAL A 470 19.42 -12.03 14.87
N ASN A 471 20.10 -10.91 15.19
CA ASN A 471 20.97 -10.25 14.23
C ASN A 471 22.26 -11.07 14.02
N LEU A 472 22.47 -11.56 12.80
CA LEU A 472 23.57 -12.41 12.40
C LEU A 472 24.72 -11.63 11.73
N ALA A 473 24.67 -10.29 11.67
CA ALA A 473 25.65 -9.49 10.92
C ALA A 473 27.10 -9.69 11.40
N GLU A 474 27.32 -9.80 12.70
CA GLU A 474 28.66 -10.02 13.25
C GLU A 474 29.20 -11.44 12.99
N THR A 475 28.32 -12.43 12.92
CA THR A 475 28.70 -13.84 12.80
C THR A 475 28.77 -14.35 11.37
N HIS A 476 28.20 -13.60 10.40
CA HIS A 476 28.14 -13.97 8.99
C HIS A 476 28.67 -12.84 8.06
N PRO A 477 29.96 -12.42 8.21
CA PRO A 477 30.50 -11.29 7.46
C PRO A 477 30.55 -11.51 5.94
N ASP A 478 30.69 -12.75 5.48
CA ASP A 478 30.72 -13.07 4.05
C ASP A 478 29.33 -12.83 3.41
N GLU A 479 28.25 -13.21 4.09
CA GLU A 479 26.89 -12.96 3.63
C GLU A 479 26.58 -11.45 3.66
N VAL A 480 27.01 -10.74 4.70
CA VAL A 480 26.91 -9.28 4.75
C VAL A 480 27.57 -8.65 3.53
N ALA A 481 28.80 -9.04 3.20
CA ALA A 481 29.53 -8.51 2.05
C ALA A 481 28.80 -8.78 0.73
N LEU A 482 28.25 -9.99 0.55
CA LEU A 482 27.45 -10.35 -0.61
C LEU A 482 26.19 -9.48 -0.73
N MET A 483 25.46 -9.31 0.37
CA MET A 483 24.22 -8.53 0.39
C MET A 483 24.47 -7.02 0.19
N LEU A 484 25.55 -6.48 0.75
CA LEU A 484 25.98 -5.10 0.49
C LEU A 484 26.36 -4.88 -0.98
N THR A 485 26.99 -5.86 -1.63
CA THR A 485 27.28 -5.80 -3.07
C THR A 485 25.99 -5.69 -3.88
N ARG A 486 24.92 -6.40 -3.50
CA ARG A 486 23.61 -6.32 -4.16
C ARG A 486 22.96 -4.96 -3.96
N LEU A 487 23.06 -4.37 -2.77
CA LEU A 487 22.59 -3.00 -2.53
C LEU A 487 23.36 -1.98 -3.37
N ALA A 488 24.69 -2.14 -3.47
CA ALA A 488 25.51 -1.26 -4.31
C ALA A 488 25.10 -1.33 -5.79
N GLN A 489 24.80 -2.52 -6.29
CA GLN A 489 24.30 -2.70 -7.66
C GLN A 489 22.92 -2.03 -7.81
N ALA A 490 22.00 -2.21 -6.87
CA ALA A 490 20.68 -1.61 -6.91
C ALA A 490 20.75 -0.07 -6.88
N ARG A 491 21.69 0.52 -6.15
CA ARG A 491 21.96 1.97 -6.20
C ARG A 491 22.43 2.42 -7.57
N ALA A 492 23.38 1.68 -8.16
CA ALA A 492 23.88 2.01 -9.49
C ALA A 492 22.78 1.89 -10.57
N ASP A 493 21.89 0.92 -10.44
CA ASP A 493 20.73 0.78 -11.33
C ASP A 493 19.76 1.97 -11.18
N ALA A 494 19.54 2.46 -9.95
CA ALA A 494 18.69 3.62 -9.67
C ALA A 494 19.27 4.93 -10.23
N GLU A 495 20.59 5.13 -10.22
CA GLU A 495 21.25 6.32 -10.76
C GLU A 495 21.12 6.42 -12.29
N THR A 496 20.92 5.30 -12.97
CA THR A 496 20.79 5.24 -14.45
C THR A 496 19.35 5.35 -14.92
N ASP A 497 18.37 5.42 -14.01
CA ASP A 497 16.96 5.47 -14.36
C ASP A 497 16.60 6.80 -15.04
N PRO A 498 15.99 6.76 -16.26
CA PRO A 498 15.61 7.95 -17.02
C PRO A 498 14.33 8.64 -16.52
N PHE A 499 13.74 8.21 -15.41
CA PHE A 499 12.56 8.88 -14.86
C PHE A 499 12.98 10.23 -14.28
N GLU A 500 12.88 11.28 -15.12
CA GLU A 500 13.02 12.66 -14.66
C GLU A 500 12.15 12.83 -13.41
N ARG A 501 12.79 13.07 -12.28
CA ARG A 501 12.11 13.49 -11.05
C ARG A 501 11.38 14.78 -11.38
N ASN A 502 10.08 14.67 -11.54
CA ASN A 502 9.25 15.81 -11.96
C ASN A 502 9.20 16.81 -10.78
N HIS A 503 10.05 17.83 -10.86
CA HIS A 503 10.20 18.86 -9.83
C HIS A 503 9.09 19.92 -9.96
N ASP A 504 7.83 19.53 -9.74
CA ASP A 504 6.73 20.50 -9.52
C ASP A 504 6.91 21.29 -8.19
N HIS A 505 8.11 21.19 -7.58
CA HIS A 505 8.45 21.89 -6.34
C HIS A 505 8.63 23.41 -6.51
N ALA A 506 8.63 23.94 -7.73
CA ALA A 506 8.94 25.34 -8.02
C ALA A 506 7.78 26.32 -7.77
N VAL A 507 6.61 25.87 -7.36
CA VAL A 507 5.47 26.77 -7.10
C VAL A 507 5.52 27.25 -5.65
N HIS A 508 5.92 28.52 -5.48
CA HIS A 508 6.15 29.12 -4.17
C HIS A 508 4.91 29.45 -3.34
N ASP A 509 3.71 29.39 -3.91
CA ASP A 509 2.46 29.77 -3.21
C ASP A 509 1.35 28.72 -3.35
N ARG A 510 1.69 27.48 -3.03
CA ARG A 510 0.73 26.36 -3.06
C ARG A 510 -0.46 26.56 -2.12
N ALA A 511 -0.22 27.16 -0.95
CA ALA A 511 -1.27 27.35 0.06
C ALA A 511 -2.37 28.27 -0.44
N SER A 512 -2.02 29.41 -1.03
CA SER A 512 -3.01 30.34 -1.60
C SER A 512 -3.75 29.75 -2.80
N LEU A 513 -3.06 29.01 -3.67
CA LEU A 513 -3.67 28.34 -4.83
C LEU A 513 -4.65 27.24 -4.39
N CYS A 514 -4.26 26.42 -3.44
CA CYS A 514 -5.11 25.40 -2.86
C CYS A 514 -6.35 26.02 -2.20
N ALA A 515 -6.16 27.07 -1.38
CA ALA A 515 -7.27 27.76 -0.71
C ALA A 515 -8.24 28.41 -1.72
N ALA A 516 -7.71 29.07 -2.75
CA ALA A 516 -8.53 29.68 -3.79
C ALA A 516 -9.36 28.63 -4.54
N TYR A 517 -8.77 27.49 -4.91
CA TYR A 517 -9.49 26.38 -5.53
C TYR A 517 -10.58 25.85 -4.60
N ARG A 518 -10.24 25.54 -3.33
CA ARG A 518 -11.16 25.05 -2.31
C ARG A 518 -12.36 25.98 -2.14
N ASP A 519 -12.11 27.29 -2.00
CA ASP A 519 -13.15 28.28 -1.75
C ASP A 519 -14.08 28.44 -2.96
N ALA A 520 -13.55 28.33 -4.18
CA ALA A 520 -14.33 28.34 -5.41
C ALA A 520 -15.17 27.05 -5.62
N HIS A 521 -14.79 25.94 -4.99
CA HIS A 521 -15.42 24.62 -5.17
C HIS A 521 -16.15 24.12 -3.91
N GLY A 522 -16.67 25.02 -3.08
CA GLY A 522 -17.52 24.66 -1.92
C GLY A 522 -16.82 23.85 -0.84
N GLY A 523 -15.52 24.08 -0.64
CA GLY A 523 -14.69 23.38 0.36
C GLY A 523 -14.00 22.12 -0.12
N PHE A 524 -14.19 21.74 -1.41
CA PHE A 524 -13.53 20.57 -2.00
C PHE A 524 -12.14 20.92 -2.53
N LEU A 525 -11.24 19.96 -2.41
CA LEU A 525 -9.89 20.00 -2.98
C LEU A 525 -9.88 19.48 -4.41
N GLY A 526 -8.86 19.84 -5.18
CA GLY A 526 -8.76 19.42 -6.59
C GLY A 526 -7.46 19.88 -7.28
N PRO A 527 -7.41 19.85 -8.61
CA PRO A 527 -6.19 20.09 -9.38
C PRO A 527 -5.83 21.57 -9.47
N TYR A 528 -5.50 22.20 -8.37
CA TYR A 528 -5.27 23.64 -8.23
C TYR A 528 -4.02 24.16 -8.99
N MET A 529 -3.24 23.30 -9.62
CA MET A 529 -2.06 23.68 -10.42
C MET A 529 -2.29 23.63 -11.93
N ASP A 530 -3.45 23.24 -12.41
CA ASP A 530 -3.70 23.17 -13.87
C ASP A 530 -3.64 24.54 -14.55
N ASP A 531 -4.11 25.59 -13.89
CA ASP A 531 -4.19 26.93 -14.44
C ASP A 531 -2.90 27.75 -14.26
N VAL A 532 -1.98 27.31 -13.38
CA VAL A 532 -0.79 28.10 -13.00
C VAL A 532 0.29 28.10 -14.07
N MET A 533 0.37 27.06 -14.91
CA MET A 533 1.44 26.93 -15.91
C MET A 533 1.35 27.97 -17.04
N VAL A 534 0.17 28.50 -17.33
CA VAL A 534 0.02 29.49 -18.43
C VAL A 534 0.54 30.86 -17.99
N GLU A 535 0.34 31.23 -16.73
CA GLU A 535 0.81 32.53 -16.22
C GLU A 535 2.30 32.52 -15.82
N GLU A 536 2.83 31.42 -15.26
CA GLU A 536 4.24 31.35 -14.83
C GLU A 536 5.21 31.18 -16.01
N VAL A 537 4.87 30.40 -17.02
CA VAL A 537 5.65 30.32 -18.26
C VAL A 537 5.71 31.70 -18.90
N THR A 538 4.59 32.43 -18.93
CA THR A 538 4.55 33.79 -19.45
C THR A 538 5.37 34.79 -18.63
N ARG A 539 5.41 34.60 -17.30
CA ARG A 539 6.21 35.43 -16.37
C ARG A 539 7.72 35.15 -16.47
N VAL A 540 8.10 33.86 -16.53
CA VAL A 540 9.51 33.43 -16.66
C VAL A 540 10.05 33.84 -18.03
N GLU A 541 9.28 33.73 -19.10
CA GLU A 541 9.69 34.25 -20.43
C GLU A 541 9.80 35.76 -20.43
N ALA A 542 8.88 36.49 -19.80
CA ALA A 542 8.93 37.93 -19.65
C ALA A 542 10.08 38.46 -18.77
N SER A 543 10.49 37.68 -17.75
CA SER A 543 11.63 38.01 -16.89
C SER A 543 12.98 37.71 -17.53
N ARG A 544 13.09 36.66 -18.33
CA ARG A 544 14.31 36.31 -19.08
C ARG A 544 14.68 37.32 -20.18
N VAL A 545 13.72 38.10 -20.59
CA VAL A 545 13.96 39.19 -21.56
C VAL A 545 14.53 40.45 -20.89
N ARG A 546 14.58 40.54 -19.55
CA ARG A 546 14.95 41.79 -18.86
C ARG A 546 16.24 41.79 -18.03
N ASP A 547 16.93 40.66 -17.84
CA ASP A 547 18.18 40.70 -17.06
C ASP A 547 19.13 39.55 -17.40
N PRO A 548 20.29 39.81 -17.99
CA PRO A 548 21.34 38.82 -18.17
C PRO A 548 22.40 38.95 -17.08
N ASP A 549 22.11 38.56 -15.83
CA ASP A 549 23.17 38.40 -14.82
C ASP A 549 23.26 36.93 -14.36
N PRO A 550 24.38 36.22 -14.68
CA PRO A 550 24.48 34.78 -14.46
C PRO A 550 25.06 34.34 -13.13
N LEU A 551 25.11 35.17 -12.08
CA LEU A 551 25.80 34.84 -10.83
C LEU A 551 24.99 35.17 -9.55
N ALA A 552 23.83 34.54 -9.37
CA ALA A 552 23.19 34.49 -8.07
C ALA A 552 22.53 33.12 -7.84
N PHE A 553 23.34 32.11 -7.59
CA PHE A 553 22.87 30.91 -6.91
C PHE A 553 22.89 31.17 -5.40
N ALA A 554 21.74 31.46 -4.83
CA ALA A 554 21.56 31.38 -3.38
C ALA A 554 21.50 29.90 -2.97
N ALA A 555 22.20 29.54 -1.90
CA ALA A 555 22.18 28.23 -1.32
C ALA A 555 20.76 27.82 -0.89
N PRO A 556 20.38 26.54 -0.99
CA PRO A 556 19.07 26.10 -0.55
C PRO A 556 18.96 26.25 0.96
N ASP A 557 17.87 26.85 1.41
CA ASP A 557 17.47 26.86 2.80
C ASP A 557 17.27 25.41 3.27
N THR A 558 17.96 25.07 4.34
CA THR A 558 17.83 23.81 5.03
C THR A 558 16.44 23.75 5.68
N TYR A 559 15.52 23.04 5.05
CA TYR A 559 14.30 22.59 5.71
C TYR A 559 14.68 21.49 6.69
N THR A 560 14.59 21.81 7.98
CA THR A 560 14.58 20.80 9.04
C THR A 560 13.14 20.34 9.23
N ASP A 561 12.74 19.33 8.48
CA ASP A 561 11.55 18.56 8.84
C ASP A 561 11.90 17.69 10.06
N GLU A 562 11.34 18.03 11.19
CA GLU A 562 11.40 17.18 12.37
C GLU A 562 10.64 15.88 12.09
N CYS A 563 11.36 14.75 12.17
CA CYS A 563 10.81 13.40 12.13
C CYS A 563 9.94 13.07 13.35
#